data_8750521abf40f3a3b283586a13da5256
#
_entry.id   8750521abf40f3a3b283586a13da5256
#
_cell.length_a   1.000
_cell.length_b   1.000
_cell.length_c   1.000
_cell.angle_alpha   90.00
_cell.angle_beta   90.00
_cell.angle_gamma   90.00
#
_symmetry.space_group_name_H-M   'P 1'
#
loop_
_entity.id
_entity.type
_entity.pdbx_description
1 polymer ?
#
loop_
_entity_poly.entity_id
_entity_poly.type
_entity_poly.pdbx_seq_one_letter_code
_entity_poly.pdbx_strand_id
1 'polypeptide(L)'
;HVDHGKTSILDAIRHADVTSTEAGGITQHIGAYQVNVSGKPITFLDTPGHEAFTAMRARGADITDIAVLVVAADDGIMPQTVESINHAKAAGISIIVAINKMDKPTANPDKVMQELTEYELVPEEWGGDVICVPVSAKTKMGIQDLLENILLVAEVKELKANPDRLAKGTVIEAKLDKGRGPVATILVQNGTLKSGD
;
A
#
# COMPACT_ATOMS: atom_id res chain seq x y z
N HIS A 1 5.42 9.83 3.09
CA HIS A 1 5.78 10.84 4.09
C HIS A 1 4.66 10.96 5.11
N VAL A 2 5.01 11.12 6.38
CA VAL A 2 4.03 11.25 7.47
C VAL A 2 3.04 12.40 7.18
N ASP A 3 3.52 13.48 6.59
CA ASP A 3 2.73 14.68 6.30
C ASP A 3 1.89 14.60 5.02
N HIS A 4 2.08 13.60 4.17
CA HIS A 4 1.30 13.42 2.93
C HIS A 4 -0.05 12.74 3.16
N GLY A 5 -0.32 12.28 4.38
CA GLY A 5 -1.61 11.70 4.76
C GLY A 5 -1.72 10.20 4.51
N LYS A 6 -0.60 9.47 4.53
CA LYS A 6 -0.59 8.00 4.40
C LYS A 6 -1.54 7.35 5.41
N THR A 7 -1.39 7.64 6.70
CA THR A 7 -2.25 7.09 7.76
C THR A 7 -3.72 7.46 7.54
N SER A 8 -3.99 8.70 7.13
CA SER A 8 -5.37 9.16 6.87
C SER A 8 -6.01 8.43 5.69
N ILE A 9 -5.23 8.12 4.63
CA ILE A 9 -5.71 7.30 3.51
C ILE A 9 -6.01 5.88 3.98
N LEU A 10 -5.13 5.29 4.78
CA LEU A 10 -5.34 3.95 5.32
C LEU A 10 -6.60 3.88 6.19
N ASP A 11 -6.83 4.89 7.03
CA ASP A 11 -8.05 5.00 7.82
C ASP A 11 -9.29 5.17 6.94
N ALA A 12 -9.20 5.99 5.89
CA ALA A 12 -10.27 6.15 4.92
C ALA A 12 -10.61 4.86 4.17
N ILE A 13 -9.60 4.07 3.81
CA ILE A 13 -9.78 2.75 3.19
C ILE A 13 -10.47 1.79 4.15
N ARG A 14 -10.07 1.73 5.40
CA ARG A 14 -10.72 0.89 6.42
C ARG A 14 -12.19 1.23 6.63
N HIS A 15 -12.56 2.50 6.56
CA HIS A 15 -13.94 2.96 6.74
C HIS A 15 -14.77 2.91 5.46
N ALA A 16 -14.15 2.85 4.29
CA ALA A 16 -14.84 2.69 3.01
C ALA A 16 -15.30 1.25 2.77
N ASP A 17 -14.67 0.30 3.43
CA ASP A 17 -15.05 -1.11 3.38
C ASP A 17 -16.24 -1.36 4.31
N VAL A 18 -17.40 -1.51 3.73
CA VAL A 18 -18.69 -1.68 4.42
C VAL A 18 -18.87 -3.11 4.96
N THR A 19 -17.96 -4.01 4.66
CA THR A 19 -18.01 -5.41 5.13
C THR A 19 -16.66 -5.86 5.66
N SER A 20 -16.15 -5.15 6.67
CA SER A 20 -15.04 -5.68 7.45
C SER A 20 -15.53 -6.88 8.24
N THR A 21 -15.33 -8.06 7.72
CA THR A 21 -15.25 -9.24 8.56
C THR A 21 -14.01 -9.06 9.41
N GLU A 22 -14.18 -8.50 10.59
CA GLU A 22 -13.16 -8.48 11.62
C GLU A 22 -12.78 -9.92 11.98
N ALA A 23 -11.84 -10.47 11.26
CA ALA A 23 -11.12 -11.62 11.73
C ALA A 23 -10.08 -11.14 12.75
N GLY A 24 -10.51 -10.99 14.02
CA GLY A 24 -9.62 -10.82 15.15
C GLY A 24 -9.00 -9.45 15.31
N GLY A 25 -9.58 -8.64 16.20
CA GLY A 25 -9.01 -7.38 16.67
C GLY A 25 -7.62 -7.54 17.25
N ILE A 26 -6.63 -7.51 16.42
CA ILE A 26 -5.24 -7.35 16.83
C ILE A 26 -4.52 -6.65 15.70
N THR A 27 -4.24 -5.35 15.85
CA THR A 27 -3.03 -4.88 15.21
C THR A 27 -2.71 -3.45 15.57
N GLN A 28 -1.88 -3.30 16.55
CA GLN A 28 -1.27 -2.01 16.86
C GLN A 28 0.26 -2.00 16.59
N HIS A 29 0.84 -3.03 15.95
CA HIS A 29 2.30 -3.14 15.87
C HIS A 29 2.90 -3.31 14.48
N ILE A 30 2.16 -3.78 13.50
CA ILE A 30 2.51 -3.64 12.08
C ILE A 30 1.25 -3.25 11.37
N GLY A 31 1.33 -2.23 10.51
CA GLY A 31 0.21 -1.79 9.73
C GLY A 31 -0.14 -2.78 8.60
N ALA A 32 -0.35 -4.05 8.94
CA ALA A 32 -0.88 -5.03 8.01
C ALA A 32 -2.37 -5.20 8.27
N TYR A 33 -3.20 -4.99 7.27
CA TYR A 33 -4.64 -5.22 7.36
C TYR A 33 -5.21 -5.59 6.01
N GLN A 34 -6.34 -6.26 6.04
CA GLN A 34 -7.02 -6.76 4.87
C GLN A 34 -8.39 -6.09 4.72
N VAL A 35 -8.70 -5.67 3.51
CA VAL A 35 -10.01 -5.14 3.14
C VAL A 35 -10.59 -5.94 1.99
N ASN A 36 -11.92 -6.05 1.92
CA ASN A 36 -12.62 -6.65 0.81
C ASN A 36 -13.17 -5.58 -0.12
N VAL A 37 -12.83 -5.66 -1.40
CA VAL A 37 -13.33 -4.78 -2.44
C VAL A 37 -14.01 -5.62 -3.51
N SER A 38 -15.30 -5.46 -3.69
CA SER A 38 -16.09 -6.24 -4.66
C SER A 38 -15.89 -7.76 -4.51
N GLY A 39 -15.81 -8.23 -3.25
CA GLY A 39 -15.60 -9.66 -2.92
C GLY A 39 -14.16 -10.15 -3.06
N LYS A 40 -13.22 -9.27 -3.40
CA LYS A 40 -11.79 -9.60 -3.53
C LYS A 40 -10.99 -9.02 -2.38
N PRO A 41 -10.18 -9.82 -1.65
CA PRO A 41 -9.37 -9.32 -0.55
C PRO A 41 -8.13 -8.59 -1.06
N ILE A 42 -7.83 -7.45 -0.44
CA ILE A 42 -6.58 -6.72 -0.62
C ILE A 42 -5.88 -6.64 0.73
N THR A 43 -4.64 -7.07 0.80
CA THR A 43 -3.82 -6.94 2.01
C THR A 43 -2.90 -5.74 1.88
N PHE A 44 -3.08 -4.77 2.77
CA PHE A 44 -2.21 -3.59 2.86
C PHE A 44 -1.11 -3.81 3.89
N LEU A 45 0.10 -3.46 3.51
CA LEU A 45 1.24 -3.37 4.40
C LEU A 45 1.64 -1.91 4.56
N ASP A 46 1.51 -1.40 5.77
CA ASP A 46 1.97 -0.06 6.08
C ASP A 46 3.47 -0.09 6.41
N THR A 47 4.26 0.59 5.59
CA THR A 47 5.68 0.77 5.87
C THR A 47 5.88 2.11 6.56
N PRO A 48 6.36 2.14 7.83
CA PRO A 48 6.64 3.41 8.49
C PRO A 48 7.62 4.24 7.69
N GLY A 49 7.32 5.53 7.52
CA GLY A 49 8.09 6.45 6.68
C GLY A 49 9.45 6.90 7.23
N HIS A 50 9.99 6.25 8.27
CA HIS A 50 11.26 6.63 8.88
C HIS A 50 12.47 5.95 8.26
N GLU A 51 13.60 6.66 8.21
CA GLU A 51 14.90 6.22 7.70
C GLU A 51 15.39 4.88 8.30
N ALA A 52 14.97 4.56 9.52
CA ALA A 52 15.31 3.31 10.19
C ALA A 52 14.78 2.03 9.49
N PHE A 53 13.89 2.16 8.52
CA PHE A 53 13.23 1.02 7.87
C PHE A 53 13.67 0.76 6.43
N THR A 54 14.79 1.28 6.00
CA THR A 54 15.35 1.05 4.66
C THR A 54 15.50 -0.45 4.38
N ALA A 55 15.95 -1.23 5.35
CA ALA A 55 16.07 -2.69 5.21
C ALA A 55 14.70 -3.39 5.16
N MET A 56 13.69 -2.88 5.86
CA MET A 56 12.33 -3.42 5.79
C MET A 56 11.65 -3.05 4.47
N ARG A 57 11.93 -1.87 3.92
CA ARG A 57 11.42 -1.46 2.60
C ARG A 57 12.01 -2.30 1.48
N ALA A 58 13.30 -2.60 1.52
CA ALA A 58 13.94 -3.49 0.56
C ALA A 58 13.36 -4.92 0.63
N ARG A 59 13.11 -5.44 1.84
CA ARG A 59 12.42 -6.73 2.03
C ARG A 59 10.94 -6.64 1.70
N GLY A 60 10.28 -5.52 2.06
CA GLY A 60 8.87 -5.30 1.80
C GLY A 60 8.57 -5.28 0.31
N ALA A 61 9.43 -4.70 -0.48
CA ALA A 61 9.27 -4.66 -1.92
C ALA A 61 9.28 -6.06 -2.57
N ASP A 62 10.11 -6.97 -2.07
CA ASP A 62 10.17 -8.35 -2.58
C ASP A 62 8.95 -9.20 -2.21
N ILE A 63 8.15 -8.77 -1.26
CA ILE A 63 6.98 -9.49 -0.75
C ILE A 63 5.64 -8.86 -1.14
N THR A 64 5.67 -7.67 -1.74
CA THR A 64 4.48 -6.96 -2.20
C THR A 64 4.33 -7.03 -3.71
N ASP A 65 3.10 -6.97 -4.18
CA ASP A 65 2.78 -7.05 -5.61
C ASP A 65 2.66 -5.66 -6.24
N ILE A 66 2.19 -4.70 -5.47
CA ILE A 66 1.89 -3.33 -5.89
C ILE A 66 2.31 -2.36 -4.79
N ALA A 67 2.93 -1.26 -5.17
CA ALA A 67 3.20 -0.14 -4.27
C ALA A 67 2.20 0.99 -4.52
N VAL A 68 1.57 1.49 -3.47
CA VAL A 68 0.78 2.72 -3.52
C VAL A 68 1.62 3.86 -2.95
N LEU A 69 2.00 4.77 -3.83
CA LEU A 69 2.77 5.96 -3.48
C LEU A 69 1.82 7.10 -3.14
N VAL A 70 1.89 7.61 -1.93
CA VAL A 70 1.04 8.73 -1.49
C VAL A 70 1.81 10.05 -1.61
N VAL A 71 1.29 10.97 -2.40
CA VAL A 71 1.86 12.30 -2.63
C VAL A 71 0.80 13.35 -2.35
N ALA A 72 1.11 14.36 -1.55
CA ALA A 72 0.19 15.46 -1.31
C ALA A 72 0.17 16.43 -2.50
N ALA A 73 -1.03 16.78 -2.95
CA ALA A 73 -1.24 17.64 -4.13
C ALA A 73 -0.75 19.08 -3.94
N ASP A 74 -0.57 19.51 -2.71
CA ASP A 74 -0.08 20.85 -2.34
C ASP A 74 1.43 20.92 -2.13
N ASP A 75 2.05 19.81 -1.71
CA ASP A 75 3.49 19.77 -1.41
C ASP A 75 4.33 19.26 -2.60
N GLY A 76 3.80 18.31 -3.35
CA GLY A 76 4.53 17.64 -4.44
C GLY A 76 5.49 16.56 -3.93
N ILE A 77 6.49 16.24 -4.74
CA ILE A 77 7.44 15.16 -4.44
C ILE A 77 8.50 15.64 -3.44
N MET A 78 8.66 14.88 -2.38
CA MET A 78 9.63 15.12 -1.32
C MET A 78 10.76 14.07 -1.36
N PRO A 79 11.92 14.30 -0.70
CA PRO A 79 13.04 13.35 -0.74
C PRO A 79 12.68 11.92 -0.33
N GLN A 80 11.80 11.75 0.64
CA GLN A 80 11.32 10.43 1.06
C GLN A 80 10.40 9.77 0.03
N THR A 81 9.69 10.57 -0.77
CA THR A 81 8.92 10.08 -1.92
C THR A 81 9.85 9.50 -2.97
N VAL A 82 10.95 10.18 -3.27
CA VAL A 82 11.98 9.72 -4.22
C VAL A 82 12.58 8.40 -3.75
N GLU A 83 12.90 8.28 -2.48
CA GLU A 83 13.39 7.03 -1.90
C GLU A 83 12.39 5.87 -2.10
N SER A 84 11.12 6.11 -1.83
CA SER A 84 10.07 5.12 -2.04
C SER A 84 9.92 4.69 -3.51
N ILE A 85 10.03 5.64 -4.43
CA ILE A 85 10.04 5.36 -5.88
C ILE A 85 11.22 4.45 -6.24
N ASN A 86 12.41 4.77 -5.76
CA ASN A 86 13.62 4.01 -6.05
C ASN A 86 13.53 2.58 -5.51
N HIS A 87 12.99 2.38 -4.31
CA HIS A 87 12.78 1.04 -3.74
C HIS A 87 11.77 0.23 -4.56
N ALA A 88 10.66 0.82 -4.95
CA ALA A 88 9.66 0.14 -5.76
C ALA A 88 10.20 -0.24 -7.15
N LYS A 89 10.95 0.65 -7.78
CA LYS A 89 11.61 0.37 -9.07
C LYS A 89 12.66 -0.73 -8.95
N ALA A 90 13.51 -0.68 -7.93
CA ALA A 90 14.53 -1.70 -7.70
C ALA A 90 13.93 -3.10 -7.49
N ALA A 91 12.76 -3.18 -6.87
CA ALA A 91 12.00 -4.41 -6.68
C ALA A 91 11.18 -4.84 -7.91
N GLY A 92 11.09 -4.01 -8.93
CA GLY A 92 10.31 -4.30 -10.14
C GLY A 92 8.80 -4.39 -9.91
N ILE A 93 8.28 -3.77 -8.86
CA ILE A 93 6.84 -3.77 -8.55
C ILE A 93 6.13 -2.60 -9.23
N SER A 94 4.85 -2.80 -9.55
CA SER A 94 4.02 -1.75 -10.14
C SER A 94 3.73 -0.66 -9.11
N ILE A 95 3.76 0.59 -9.56
CA ILE A 95 3.46 1.76 -8.74
C ILE A 95 2.13 2.36 -9.17
N ILE A 96 1.25 2.59 -8.19
CA ILE A 96 0.05 3.42 -8.33
C ILE A 96 0.28 4.66 -7.47
N VAL A 97 -0.03 5.83 -8.00
CA VAL A 97 0.14 7.09 -7.28
C VAL A 97 -1.21 7.58 -6.78
N ALA A 98 -1.34 7.75 -5.47
CA ALA A 98 -2.47 8.43 -4.85
C ALA A 98 -2.10 9.87 -4.58
N ILE A 99 -2.68 10.80 -5.32
CA ILE A 99 -2.48 12.24 -5.15
C ILE A 99 -3.49 12.73 -4.13
N ASN A 100 -3.04 12.87 -2.89
CA ASN A 100 -3.89 13.18 -1.73
C ASN A 100 -4.06 14.69 -1.51
N LYS A 101 -4.94 15.03 -0.61
CA LYS A 101 -5.27 16.41 -0.21
C LYS A 101 -5.88 17.24 -1.35
N MET A 102 -6.63 16.59 -2.23
CA MET A 102 -7.33 17.27 -3.32
C MET A 102 -8.41 18.26 -2.87
N ASP A 103 -8.82 18.19 -1.60
CA ASP A 103 -9.74 19.13 -0.95
C ASP A 103 -9.13 20.50 -0.64
N LYS A 104 -7.80 20.61 -0.69
CA LYS A 104 -7.13 21.88 -0.44
C LYS A 104 -7.21 22.83 -1.62
N PRO A 105 -7.40 24.16 -1.37
CA PRO A 105 -7.38 25.17 -2.44
C PRO A 105 -6.06 25.25 -3.19
N THR A 106 -4.96 24.86 -2.54
CA THR A 106 -3.60 24.85 -3.09
C THR A 106 -3.25 23.56 -3.82
N ALA A 107 -4.19 22.61 -3.94
CA ALA A 107 -3.98 21.36 -4.63
C ALA A 107 -3.64 21.59 -6.11
N ASN A 108 -2.53 21.03 -6.55
CA ASN A 108 -2.08 21.09 -7.95
C ASN A 108 -1.62 19.70 -8.42
N PRO A 109 -2.56 18.84 -8.84
CA PRO A 109 -2.22 17.49 -9.29
C PRO A 109 -1.35 17.47 -10.55
N ASP A 110 -1.50 18.43 -11.46
CA ASP A 110 -0.72 18.52 -12.68
C ASP A 110 0.77 18.76 -12.37
N LYS A 111 1.06 19.57 -11.36
CA LYS A 111 2.44 19.77 -10.88
C LYS A 111 3.03 18.47 -10.36
N VAL A 112 2.26 17.72 -9.56
CA VAL A 112 2.71 16.41 -9.04
C VAL A 112 2.99 15.44 -10.19
N MET A 113 2.11 15.35 -11.16
CA MET A 113 2.29 14.50 -12.33
C MET A 113 3.51 14.91 -13.17
N GLN A 114 3.76 16.20 -13.30
CA GLN A 114 4.96 16.70 -13.97
C GLN A 114 6.23 16.31 -13.22
N GLU A 115 6.26 16.48 -11.89
CA GLU A 115 7.39 16.09 -11.06
C GLU A 115 7.64 14.56 -11.13
N LEU A 116 6.58 13.74 -11.17
CA LEU A 116 6.69 12.29 -11.33
C LEU A 116 7.41 11.88 -12.62
N THR A 117 7.23 12.62 -13.71
CA THR A 117 7.91 12.34 -14.99
C THR A 117 9.42 12.49 -14.91
N GLU A 118 9.93 13.32 -14.02
CA GLU A 118 11.37 13.47 -13.76
C GLU A 118 11.98 12.19 -13.17
N TYR A 119 11.16 11.37 -12.54
CA TYR A 119 11.53 10.06 -11.98
C TYR A 119 11.08 8.89 -12.84
N GLU A 120 10.81 9.13 -14.13
CA GLU A 120 10.36 8.12 -15.10
C GLU A 120 9.03 7.46 -14.73
N LEU A 121 8.18 8.16 -13.99
CA LEU A 121 6.81 7.77 -13.72
C LEU A 121 5.87 8.63 -14.57
N VAL A 122 5.58 8.17 -15.78
CA VAL A 122 4.72 8.89 -16.70
C VAL A 122 3.27 8.48 -16.49
N PRO A 123 2.37 9.44 -16.16
CA PRO A 123 0.96 9.16 -15.98
C PRO A 123 0.30 8.61 -17.25
N GLU A 124 -0.71 7.74 -17.09
CA GLU A 124 -1.51 7.24 -18.22
C GLU A 124 -2.14 8.35 -19.03
N GLU A 125 -2.62 9.41 -18.39
CA GLU A 125 -3.20 10.58 -19.06
C GLU A 125 -2.23 11.26 -20.01
N TRP A 126 -0.93 11.08 -19.80
CA TRP A 126 0.14 11.65 -20.64
C TRP A 126 0.83 10.61 -21.53
N GLY A 127 0.17 9.47 -21.73
CA GLY A 127 0.65 8.42 -22.61
C GLY A 127 1.60 7.41 -21.97
N GLY A 128 1.76 7.44 -20.64
CA GLY A 128 2.55 6.48 -19.89
C GLY A 128 1.73 5.29 -19.39
N ASP A 129 2.24 4.63 -18.38
CA ASP A 129 1.67 3.42 -17.80
C ASP A 129 1.38 3.53 -16.28
N VAL A 130 1.66 4.68 -15.68
CA VAL A 130 1.45 4.92 -14.25
C VAL A 130 0.05 5.46 -13.99
N ILE A 131 -0.70 4.74 -13.16
CA ILE A 131 -2.03 5.17 -12.74
C ILE A 131 -1.87 6.19 -11.62
N CYS A 132 -2.41 7.39 -11.83
CA CYS A 132 -2.48 8.46 -10.84
C CYS A 132 -3.94 8.68 -10.46
N VAL A 133 -4.27 8.51 -9.18
CA VAL A 133 -5.63 8.65 -8.66
C VAL A 133 -5.70 9.86 -7.73
N PRO A 134 -6.46 10.92 -8.10
CA PRO A 134 -6.72 12.03 -7.20
C PRO A 134 -7.62 11.57 -6.05
N VAL A 135 -7.18 11.82 -4.81
CA VAL A 135 -7.91 11.41 -3.62
C VAL A 135 -7.92 12.51 -2.56
N SER A 136 -8.88 12.43 -1.65
CA SER A 136 -8.88 13.17 -0.40
C SER A 136 -9.29 12.24 0.73
N ALA A 137 -8.36 11.94 1.61
CA ALA A 137 -8.65 11.15 2.81
C ALA A 137 -9.69 11.86 3.71
N LYS A 138 -9.65 13.18 3.74
CA LYS A 138 -10.56 14.00 4.55
C LYS A 138 -12.00 13.92 4.07
N THR A 139 -12.24 14.05 2.77
CA THR A 139 -13.58 14.02 2.16
C THR A 139 -13.98 12.63 1.67
N LYS A 140 -13.06 11.66 1.72
CA LYS A 140 -13.18 10.31 1.16
C LYS A 140 -13.34 10.26 -0.37
N MET A 141 -13.06 11.37 -1.06
CA MET A 141 -13.08 11.45 -2.51
C MET A 141 -12.01 10.55 -3.12
N GLY A 142 -12.38 9.79 -4.14
CA GLY A 142 -11.45 8.97 -4.94
C GLY A 142 -10.92 7.71 -4.27
N ILE A 143 -11.29 7.42 -3.01
CA ILE A 143 -10.82 6.23 -2.29
C ILE A 143 -11.33 4.95 -2.97
N GLN A 144 -12.58 4.92 -3.39
CA GLN A 144 -13.15 3.77 -4.12
C GLN A 144 -12.42 3.57 -5.46
N ASP A 145 -12.16 4.64 -6.19
CA ASP A 145 -11.44 4.59 -7.45
C ASP A 145 -10.00 4.07 -7.25
N LEU A 146 -9.35 4.46 -6.16
CA LEU A 146 -8.02 3.93 -5.81
C LEU A 146 -8.06 2.42 -5.60
N LEU A 147 -9.03 1.92 -4.85
CA LEU A 147 -9.20 0.49 -4.59
C LEU A 147 -9.51 -0.30 -5.87
N GLU A 148 -10.36 0.24 -6.73
CA GLU A 148 -10.69 -0.37 -8.02
C GLU A 148 -9.48 -0.43 -8.96
N ASN A 149 -8.66 0.61 -8.99
CA ASN A 149 -7.42 0.63 -9.77
C ASN A 149 -6.38 -0.36 -9.24
N ILE A 150 -6.30 -0.56 -7.93
CA ILE A 150 -5.44 -1.61 -7.35
C ILE A 150 -5.89 -2.99 -7.84
N LEU A 151 -7.18 -3.28 -7.82
CA LEU A 151 -7.71 -4.53 -8.34
C LEU A 151 -7.45 -4.72 -9.84
N LEU A 152 -7.60 -3.65 -10.63
CA LEU A 152 -7.32 -3.66 -12.06
C LEU A 152 -5.86 -4.02 -12.35
N VAL A 153 -4.92 -3.41 -11.65
CA VAL A 153 -3.49 -3.73 -11.79
C VAL A 153 -3.19 -5.15 -11.37
N ALA A 154 -3.83 -5.64 -10.30
CA ALA A 154 -3.69 -7.02 -9.85
C ALA A 154 -4.20 -8.03 -10.89
N GLU A 155 -5.30 -7.74 -11.58
CA GLU A 155 -5.81 -8.57 -12.67
C GLU A 155 -4.87 -8.59 -13.87
N VAL A 156 -4.36 -7.44 -14.28
CA VAL A 156 -3.39 -7.33 -15.39
C VAL A 156 -2.11 -8.11 -15.10
N LYS A 157 -1.67 -8.12 -13.85
CA LYS A 157 -0.50 -8.89 -13.41
C LYS A 157 -0.78 -10.39 -13.25
N GLU A 158 -2.02 -10.82 -13.35
CA GLU A 158 -2.43 -12.22 -13.14
C GLU A 158 -1.91 -12.82 -11.83
N LEU A 159 -2.06 -12.08 -10.74
CA LEU A 159 -1.62 -12.51 -9.41
C LEU A 159 -2.40 -13.75 -8.98
N LYS A 160 -1.70 -14.85 -8.71
CA LYS A 160 -2.30 -16.14 -8.38
C LYS A 160 -1.56 -16.80 -7.21
N ALA A 161 -2.31 -17.52 -6.39
CA ALA A 161 -1.77 -18.38 -5.35
C ALA A 161 -2.55 -19.68 -5.30
N ASN A 162 -1.91 -20.77 -4.87
CA ASN A 162 -2.57 -22.05 -4.68
C ASN A 162 -2.84 -22.27 -3.19
N PRO A 163 -4.09 -22.23 -2.73
CA PRO A 163 -4.44 -22.45 -1.33
C PRO A 163 -4.23 -23.90 -0.87
N ASP A 164 -4.24 -24.87 -1.79
CA ASP A 164 -4.23 -26.30 -1.50
C ASP A 164 -2.82 -26.89 -1.32
N ARG A 165 -1.87 -26.08 -0.89
CA ARG A 165 -0.52 -26.51 -0.59
C ARG A 165 -0.09 -26.08 0.81
N LEU A 166 1.04 -26.59 1.28
CA LEU A 166 1.66 -26.12 2.51
C LEU A 166 1.93 -24.61 2.45
N ALA A 167 1.68 -23.93 3.55
CA ALA A 167 1.86 -22.50 3.65
C ALA A 167 3.31 -22.10 3.37
N LYS A 168 3.46 -21.08 2.52
CA LYS A 168 4.72 -20.37 2.30
C LYS A 168 4.47 -18.90 2.56
N GLY A 169 5.24 -18.33 3.46
CA GLY A 169 5.09 -16.92 3.81
C GLY A 169 6.40 -16.31 4.25
N THR A 170 6.36 -15.02 4.46
CA THR A 170 7.49 -14.22 4.96
C THR A 170 7.16 -13.66 6.33
N VAL A 171 8.10 -13.75 7.26
CA VAL A 171 7.97 -13.12 8.58
C VAL A 171 8.15 -11.61 8.41
N ILE A 172 7.09 -10.86 8.70
CA ILE A 172 7.09 -9.40 8.65
C ILE A 172 7.69 -8.83 9.94
N GLU A 173 7.31 -9.40 11.08
CA GLU A 173 7.74 -8.98 12.41
C GLU A 173 7.87 -10.19 13.32
N ALA A 174 8.85 -10.13 14.20
CA ALA A 174 8.96 -11.06 15.33
C ALA A 174 9.30 -10.28 16.61
N LYS A 175 8.59 -10.58 17.67
CA LYS A 175 8.81 -9.94 18.97
C LYS A 175 8.62 -10.92 20.11
N LEU A 176 9.22 -10.60 21.26
CA LEU A 176 8.97 -11.29 22.50
C LEU A 176 7.85 -10.57 23.26
N ASP A 177 6.69 -11.19 23.31
CA ASP A 177 5.56 -10.71 24.09
C ASP A 177 5.69 -11.20 25.55
N LYS A 178 5.47 -10.31 26.51
CA LYS A 178 5.63 -10.63 27.96
C LYS A 178 4.62 -11.66 28.45
N GLY A 179 3.46 -11.81 27.79
CA GLY A 179 2.40 -12.73 28.19
C GLY A 179 2.32 -14.00 27.34
N ARG A 180 2.70 -13.90 26.07
CA ARG A 180 2.53 -14.96 25.06
C ARG A 180 3.85 -15.62 24.65
N GLY A 181 5.00 -15.06 25.03
CA GLY A 181 6.29 -15.52 24.58
C GLY A 181 6.65 -14.99 23.17
N PRO A 182 7.44 -15.73 22.38
CA PRO A 182 7.78 -15.35 21.03
C PRO A 182 6.54 -15.30 20.12
N VAL A 183 6.31 -14.17 19.48
CA VAL A 183 5.21 -13.94 18.55
C VAL A 183 5.77 -13.44 17.22
N ALA A 184 5.31 -14.01 16.11
CA ALA A 184 5.66 -13.55 14.78
C ALA A 184 4.40 -13.24 13.95
N THR A 185 4.49 -12.18 13.16
CA THR A 185 3.49 -11.87 12.13
C THR A 185 4.00 -12.36 10.79
N ILE A 186 3.23 -13.19 10.13
CA ILE A 186 3.60 -13.82 8.87
C ILE A 186 2.65 -13.37 7.77
N LEU A 187 3.20 -12.90 6.66
CA LEU A 187 2.47 -12.72 5.41
C LEU A 187 2.46 -14.06 4.65
N VAL A 188 1.33 -14.71 4.61
CA VAL A 188 1.17 -15.96 3.84
C VAL A 188 1.01 -15.59 2.37
N GLN A 189 1.98 -15.98 1.55
CA GLN A 189 2.01 -15.66 0.11
C GLN A 189 1.47 -16.81 -0.75
N ASN A 190 1.49 -18.02 -0.24
CA ASN A 190 1.00 -19.20 -0.94
C ASN A 190 0.63 -20.30 0.07
N GLY A 191 -0.31 -21.15 -0.30
CA GLY A 191 -0.80 -22.19 0.60
C GLY A 191 -1.73 -21.69 1.69
N THR A 192 -2.07 -22.59 2.61
CA THR A 192 -2.93 -22.29 3.76
C THR A 192 -2.22 -22.65 5.06
N LEU A 193 -2.15 -21.71 5.97
CA LEU A 193 -1.65 -21.90 7.34
C LEU A 193 -2.84 -22.10 8.27
N LYS A 194 -2.85 -23.17 9.01
CA LYS A 194 -3.91 -23.50 9.96
C LYS A 194 -3.41 -23.42 11.40
N SER A 195 -4.33 -23.27 12.35
CA SER A 195 -4.00 -23.35 13.76
C SER A 195 -3.50 -24.77 14.08
N GLY A 196 -2.30 -24.83 14.68
CA GLY A 196 -1.65 -26.10 15.03
C GLY A 196 -0.57 -26.57 14.03
N ASP A 197 -0.40 -25.86 12.92
CA ASP A 197 0.69 -26.15 11.95
C ASP A 197 2.06 -25.79 12.51
#